data_c5eec2b21f2dbe1f89beefb0f392bc0b
#
_entry.id   c5eec2b21f2dbe1f89beefb0f392bc0b
#
_cell.length_a   1.000
_cell.length_b   1.000
_cell.length_c   1.000
_cell.angle_alpha   90.00
_cell.angle_beta   90.00
_cell.angle_gamma   90.00
#
_symmetry.space_group_name_H-M   'P 1'
#
loop_
_entity.id
_entity.type
_entity.pdbx_description
1 polymer ?
#
loop_
_entity_poly.entity_id
_entity_poly.type
_entity_poly.pdbx_seq_one_letter_code
_entity_poly.pdbx_strand_id
1 'polypeptide(L)'
;VLVKVSCCNRYPDATADFNKYMNQGSLLINYTGHGGEQGLAEERLLDVPTVSAWENIDNMPLFITATCEFSRYDDPSRVSAGELCILNPEGGMIGLLTTVRVVQAGPNKILNNLIWDNNLLEDSLITPTLGDIFTKCKNLGGLYGHRNFTLLGDPALTLNYPKHEVITDSINGVKASSFNDSLGALDLVTITGHIENKNGSYLSQFNGTCFPIVFDKEVTQKNRQNDPNAIPQEFKVRNEILFKGTVEVVNGFFKYSFYLPKDINYSFGQSKISYYANNESEDAHGYYNGLTIGGSNPNAEED
;
A
#
# COMPACT_ATOMS: atom_id res chain seq x y z
N VAL A 1 5.97 -11.58 -14.30
CA VAL A 1 5.79 -11.34 -15.75
C VAL A 1 4.35 -11.55 -16.12
N LEU A 2 3.56 -10.46 -16.25
CA LEU A 2 2.18 -10.57 -16.72
C LEU A 2 2.18 -10.99 -18.19
N VAL A 3 1.65 -12.18 -18.48
CA VAL A 3 1.53 -12.70 -19.84
C VAL A 3 0.10 -12.55 -20.30
N LYS A 4 -0.12 -11.81 -21.39
CA LYS A 4 -1.45 -11.75 -22.05
C LYS A 4 -1.71 -13.07 -22.77
N VAL A 5 -2.81 -13.72 -22.42
CA VAL A 5 -3.25 -14.95 -23.12
C VAL A 5 -4.01 -14.54 -24.35
N SER A 6 -3.47 -14.85 -25.52
CA SER A 6 -3.97 -14.40 -26.84
C SER A 6 -5.40 -14.83 -27.17
N CYS A 7 -5.91 -15.87 -26.53
CA CYS A 7 -7.26 -16.39 -26.82
C CYS A 7 -8.40 -15.58 -26.17
N CYS A 8 -8.14 -14.73 -25.14
CA CYS A 8 -9.22 -14.19 -24.29
C CYS A 8 -9.01 -12.75 -23.82
N ASN A 9 -8.01 -12.03 -24.31
CA ASN A 9 -7.64 -10.71 -23.80
C ASN A 9 -7.55 -10.65 -22.26
N ARG A 10 -6.99 -11.67 -21.61
CA ARG A 10 -6.89 -11.76 -20.15
C ARG A 10 -5.44 -11.71 -19.67
N TYR A 11 -5.27 -11.23 -18.44
CA TYR A 11 -3.99 -11.25 -17.70
C TYR A 11 -4.15 -12.10 -16.43
N PRO A 12 -4.08 -13.44 -16.52
CA PRO A 12 -4.31 -14.32 -15.37
C PRO A 12 -3.33 -14.05 -14.22
N ASP A 13 -2.09 -13.67 -14.52
CA ASP A 13 -1.12 -13.32 -13.48
C ASP A 13 -1.55 -12.09 -12.69
N ALA A 14 -2.17 -11.08 -13.33
CA ALA A 14 -2.68 -9.90 -12.64
C ALA A 14 -3.86 -10.26 -11.72
N THR A 15 -4.74 -11.13 -12.15
CA THR A 15 -5.85 -11.66 -11.33
C THR A 15 -5.31 -12.48 -10.17
N ALA A 16 -4.29 -13.31 -10.39
CA ALA A 16 -3.65 -14.10 -9.32
C ALA A 16 -2.96 -13.20 -8.28
N ASP A 17 -2.22 -12.19 -8.74
CA ASP A 17 -1.59 -11.20 -7.85
C ASP A 17 -2.64 -10.41 -7.06
N PHE A 18 -3.73 -9.97 -7.70
CA PHE A 18 -4.83 -9.29 -7.02
C PHE A 18 -5.40 -10.15 -5.88
N ASN A 19 -5.76 -11.39 -6.18
CA ASN A 19 -6.30 -12.33 -5.18
C ASN A 19 -5.28 -12.63 -4.07
N LYS A 20 -3.99 -12.72 -4.40
CA LYS A 20 -2.93 -12.89 -3.41
C LYS A 20 -2.92 -11.73 -2.41
N TYR A 21 -2.96 -10.47 -2.88
CA TYR A 21 -2.99 -9.29 -2.00
C TYR A 21 -4.29 -9.17 -1.21
N MET A 22 -5.41 -9.63 -1.77
CA MET A 22 -6.68 -9.76 -1.03
C MET A 22 -6.54 -10.71 0.16
N ASN A 23 -5.98 -11.89 -0.05
CA ASN A 23 -5.83 -12.91 1.00
C ASN A 23 -4.74 -12.56 2.02
N GLN A 24 -3.68 -11.87 1.61
CA GLN A 24 -2.62 -11.39 2.52
C GLN A 24 -3.06 -10.21 3.39
N GLY A 25 -4.11 -9.52 2.98
CA GLY A 25 -4.57 -8.28 3.58
C GLY A 25 -3.91 -7.05 2.97
N SER A 26 -4.72 -6.03 2.74
CA SER A 26 -4.32 -4.70 2.30
C SER A 26 -5.18 -3.68 3.04
N LEU A 27 -4.61 -2.55 3.46
CA LEU A 27 -5.40 -1.50 4.11
C LEU A 27 -6.40 -0.90 3.11
N LEU A 28 -5.93 -0.65 1.88
CA LEU A 28 -6.74 -0.13 0.80
C LEU A 28 -6.27 -0.64 -0.56
N ILE A 29 -7.20 -0.70 -1.50
CA ILE A 29 -6.94 -1.00 -2.91
C ILE A 29 -7.52 0.14 -3.73
N ASN A 30 -6.77 0.61 -4.73
CA ASN A 30 -7.24 1.61 -5.68
C ASN A 30 -7.20 1.04 -7.10
N TYR A 31 -8.31 1.16 -7.81
CA TYR A 31 -8.42 0.81 -9.20
C TYR A 31 -8.86 2.01 -10.05
N THR A 32 -8.16 2.25 -11.14
CA THR A 32 -8.54 3.25 -12.15
C THR A 32 -8.51 2.60 -13.52
N GLY A 33 -9.65 2.59 -14.22
CA GLY A 33 -9.76 1.97 -15.53
C GLY A 33 -11.20 1.73 -15.96
N HIS A 34 -11.38 0.93 -16.99
CA HIS A 34 -12.71 0.49 -17.43
C HIS A 34 -13.29 -0.54 -16.47
N GLY A 35 -14.61 -0.52 -16.32
CA GLY A 35 -15.36 -1.50 -15.56
C GLY A 35 -16.85 -1.41 -15.86
N GLY A 36 -17.61 -2.25 -15.22
CA GLY A 36 -19.05 -2.34 -15.31
C GLY A 36 -19.58 -3.26 -14.22
N GLU A 37 -20.88 -3.52 -14.25
CA GLU A 37 -21.59 -4.31 -13.25
C GLU A 37 -21.02 -5.71 -13.02
N GLN A 38 -20.41 -6.32 -14.05
CA GLN A 38 -19.90 -7.68 -14.02
C GLN A 38 -18.43 -7.78 -13.57
N GLY A 39 -17.72 -6.63 -13.45
CA GLY A 39 -16.32 -6.65 -13.04
C GLY A 39 -15.49 -5.48 -13.55
N LEU A 40 -14.18 -5.61 -13.41
CA LEU A 40 -13.17 -4.60 -13.73
C LEU A 40 -12.30 -5.05 -14.90
N ALA A 41 -11.98 -4.11 -15.78
CA ALA A 41 -11.22 -4.28 -17.03
C ALA A 41 -11.87 -5.23 -18.05
N GLU A 42 -11.59 -5.02 -19.34
CA GLU A 42 -11.97 -5.99 -20.39
C GLU A 42 -11.27 -7.32 -20.19
N GLU A 43 -10.06 -7.30 -19.66
CA GLU A 43 -9.23 -8.44 -19.30
C GLU A 43 -9.79 -9.25 -18.12
N ARG A 44 -10.87 -8.75 -17.48
CA ARG A 44 -11.49 -9.33 -16.29
C ARG A 44 -10.49 -9.57 -15.15
N LEU A 45 -9.88 -8.48 -14.72
CA LEU A 45 -9.04 -8.45 -13.52
C LEU A 45 -9.82 -8.96 -12.31
N LEU A 46 -11.09 -8.58 -12.24
CA LEU A 46 -12.05 -8.93 -11.22
C LEU A 46 -13.42 -9.15 -11.87
N ASP A 47 -14.11 -10.21 -11.50
CA ASP A 47 -15.47 -10.51 -11.94
C ASP A 47 -16.33 -11.09 -10.80
N VAL A 48 -17.63 -11.23 -11.03
CA VAL A 48 -18.59 -11.76 -10.04
C VAL A 48 -18.14 -13.12 -9.45
N PRO A 49 -17.69 -14.12 -10.24
CA PRO A 49 -17.18 -15.37 -9.68
C PRO A 49 -15.99 -15.18 -8.75
N THR A 50 -15.05 -14.29 -9.10
CA THR A 50 -13.87 -14.01 -8.29
C THR A 50 -14.26 -13.40 -6.94
N VAL A 51 -15.14 -12.39 -6.94
CA VAL A 51 -15.63 -11.75 -5.69
C VAL A 51 -16.35 -12.74 -4.80
N SER A 52 -17.20 -13.59 -5.39
CA SER A 52 -17.97 -14.60 -4.65
C SER A 52 -17.10 -15.68 -4.01
N ALA A 53 -15.87 -15.86 -4.48
CA ALA A 53 -14.92 -16.85 -3.96
C ALA A 53 -13.96 -16.29 -2.90
N TRP A 54 -14.06 -15.03 -2.51
CA TRP A 54 -13.19 -14.47 -1.47
C TRP A 54 -13.59 -14.95 -0.07
N GLU A 55 -12.57 -15.29 0.71
CA GLU A 55 -12.66 -15.77 2.09
C GLU A 55 -11.77 -14.92 3.02
N ASN A 56 -11.68 -13.61 2.76
CA ASN A 56 -10.79 -12.70 3.44
C ASN A 56 -11.47 -11.86 4.54
N ILE A 57 -12.42 -12.44 5.25
CA ILE A 57 -13.24 -11.73 6.27
C ILE A 57 -12.39 -11.01 7.34
N ASP A 58 -11.25 -11.58 7.72
CA ASP A 58 -10.35 -10.99 8.72
C ASP A 58 -9.39 -9.94 8.15
N ASN A 59 -9.35 -9.77 6.80
CA ASN A 59 -8.37 -8.95 6.09
C ASN A 59 -9.01 -8.06 5.01
N MET A 60 -10.25 -7.62 5.23
CA MET A 60 -10.99 -6.83 4.25
C MET A 60 -10.42 -5.42 4.07
N PRO A 61 -10.05 -4.99 2.84
CA PRO A 61 -9.57 -3.64 2.56
C PRO A 61 -10.70 -2.63 2.32
N LEU A 62 -10.35 -1.33 2.36
CA LEU A 62 -11.14 -0.31 1.67
C LEU A 62 -10.85 -0.38 0.16
N PHE A 63 -11.88 -0.37 -0.68
CA PHE A 63 -11.71 -0.37 -2.13
C PHE A 63 -12.19 0.94 -2.76
N ILE A 64 -11.32 1.59 -3.51
CA ILE A 64 -11.61 2.79 -4.28
C ILE A 64 -11.61 2.42 -5.76
N THR A 65 -12.75 2.58 -6.43
CA THR A 65 -12.90 2.23 -7.84
C THR A 65 -13.25 3.45 -8.68
N ALA A 66 -12.25 3.97 -9.38
CA ALA A 66 -12.41 5.01 -10.38
C ALA A 66 -12.77 4.38 -11.74
N THR A 67 -14.02 3.93 -11.89
CA THR A 67 -14.54 3.19 -13.05
C THR A 67 -16.03 3.48 -13.29
N CYS A 68 -16.69 2.78 -14.23
CA CYS A 68 -18.11 2.93 -14.53
C CYS A 68 -18.94 1.81 -13.91
N GLU A 69 -20.13 2.13 -13.37
CA GLU A 69 -21.21 1.21 -13.02
C GLU A 69 -20.85 -0.04 -12.19
N PHE A 70 -19.69 -0.05 -11.53
CA PHE A 70 -19.20 -1.22 -10.81
C PHE A 70 -20.15 -1.66 -9.69
N SER A 71 -20.84 -0.70 -9.07
CA SER A 71 -21.80 -0.94 -7.99
C SER A 71 -23.20 -0.41 -8.36
N ARG A 72 -23.76 -0.92 -9.43
CA ARG A 72 -25.11 -0.52 -9.87
C ARG A 72 -26.20 -1.21 -9.05
N TYR A 73 -26.28 -0.86 -7.79
CA TYR A 73 -27.17 -1.48 -6.79
C TYR A 73 -28.69 -1.20 -7.01
N ASP A 74 -29.03 -0.32 -7.93
CA ASP A 74 -30.41 0.07 -8.22
C ASP A 74 -31.01 -0.68 -9.41
N ASP A 75 -30.34 -1.73 -9.92
CA ASP A 75 -30.90 -2.66 -10.91
C ASP A 75 -31.42 -3.92 -10.21
N PRO A 76 -32.74 -4.07 -10.02
CA PRO A 76 -33.30 -5.20 -9.29
C PRO A 76 -33.19 -6.55 -10.04
N SER A 77 -32.74 -6.53 -11.29
CA SER A 77 -32.64 -7.75 -12.10
C SER A 77 -31.36 -8.56 -11.86
N ARG A 78 -30.38 -7.96 -11.19
CA ARG A 78 -29.07 -8.59 -10.95
C ARG A 78 -28.31 -7.91 -9.79
N VAL A 79 -27.35 -8.62 -9.23
CA VAL A 79 -26.40 -8.12 -8.25
C VAL A 79 -25.10 -7.81 -8.97
N SER A 80 -24.58 -6.58 -8.81
CA SER A 80 -23.29 -6.17 -9.38
C SER A 80 -22.09 -6.73 -8.60
N ALA A 81 -20.93 -6.80 -9.23
CA ALA A 81 -19.70 -7.23 -8.57
C ALA A 81 -19.35 -6.33 -7.37
N GLY A 82 -19.62 -5.01 -7.48
CA GLY A 82 -19.40 -4.07 -6.37
C GLY A 82 -20.33 -4.31 -5.19
N GLU A 83 -21.59 -4.68 -5.40
CA GLU A 83 -22.49 -5.07 -4.31
C GLU A 83 -21.96 -6.33 -3.61
N LEU A 84 -21.53 -7.34 -4.39
CA LEU A 84 -20.98 -8.58 -3.85
C LEU A 84 -19.72 -8.33 -3.03
N CYS A 85 -18.91 -7.32 -3.36
CA CYS A 85 -17.77 -6.93 -2.51
C CYS A 85 -18.17 -6.57 -1.07
N ILE A 86 -19.40 -6.13 -0.84
CA ILE A 86 -19.93 -5.78 0.50
C ILE A 86 -20.83 -6.88 1.06
N LEU A 87 -21.50 -7.66 0.19
CA LEU A 87 -22.51 -8.64 0.59
C LEU A 87 -21.97 -10.07 0.74
N ASN A 88 -20.74 -10.34 0.35
CA ASN A 88 -20.15 -11.67 0.51
C ASN A 88 -19.94 -11.96 2.01
N PRO A 89 -20.58 -13.00 2.58
CA PRO A 89 -20.52 -13.29 4.01
C PRO A 89 -19.15 -13.82 4.47
N GLU A 90 -18.34 -14.33 3.57
CA GLU A 90 -17.03 -14.94 3.88
C GLU A 90 -15.87 -13.97 3.68
N GLY A 91 -16.12 -12.77 3.12
CA GLY A 91 -15.06 -11.80 2.86
C GLY A 91 -15.52 -10.61 2.04
N GLY A 92 -14.58 -10.01 1.30
CA GLY A 92 -14.85 -8.85 0.45
C GLY A 92 -14.13 -7.59 0.91
N MET A 93 -14.87 -6.49 1.08
CA MET A 93 -14.35 -5.16 1.37
C MET A 93 -15.07 -4.55 2.58
N ILE A 94 -14.36 -3.79 3.44
CA ILE A 94 -15.02 -3.06 4.54
C ILE A 94 -15.83 -1.85 4.05
N GLY A 95 -15.52 -1.35 2.86
CA GLY A 95 -16.21 -0.24 2.21
C GLY A 95 -15.77 -0.06 0.78
N LEU A 96 -16.62 0.53 -0.03
CA LEU A 96 -16.38 0.85 -1.44
C LEU A 96 -16.63 2.34 -1.69
N LEU A 97 -15.62 3.06 -2.20
CA LEU A 97 -15.81 4.35 -2.89
C LEU A 97 -15.91 4.04 -4.39
N THR A 98 -17.11 4.06 -4.94
CA THR A 98 -17.42 3.43 -6.22
C THR A 98 -18.44 4.22 -7.05
N THR A 99 -18.83 3.71 -8.21
CA THR A 99 -19.80 4.35 -9.09
C THR A 99 -21.04 3.47 -9.32
N VAL A 100 -22.19 4.12 -9.40
CA VAL A 100 -23.49 3.49 -9.65
C VAL A 100 -23.97 3.64 -11.10
N ARG A 101 -23.30 4.49 -11.89
CA ARG A 101 -23.63 4.79 -13.28
C ARG A 101 -22.35 5.03 -14.08
N VAL A 102 -22.53 5.06 -15.40
CA VAL A 102 -21.48 5.49 -16.33
C VAL A 102 -20.94 6.85 -15.92
N VAL A 103 -19.64 6.99 -15.88
CA VAL A 103 -18.90 8.22 -15.61
C VAL A 103 -17.91 8.50 -16.72
N GLN A 104 -17.65 9.78 -16.97
CA GLN A 104 -16.60 10.19 -17.90
C GLN A 104 -15.22 10.07 -17.24
N ALA A 105 -14.20 9.83 -18.04
CA ALA A 105 -12.82 9.65 -17.54
C ALA A 105 -12.30 10.88 -16.78
N GLY A 106 -12.67 12.11 -17.20
CA GLY A 106 -12.25 13.34 -16.53
C GLY A 106 -12.73 13.44 -15.08
N PRO A 107 -14.05 13.44 -14.80
CA PRO A 107 -14.60 13.43 -13.44
C PRO A 107 -14.07 12.26 -12.59
N ASN A 108 -13.93 11.09 -13.21
CA ASN A 108 -13.43 9.89 -12.56
C ASN A 108 -12.00 10.11 -12.03
N LYS A 109 -11.10 10.60 -12.89
CA LYS A 109 -9.72 10.94 -12.52
C LYS A 109 -9.68 12.04 -11.46
N ILE A 110 -10.49 13.08 -11.58
CA ILE A 110 -10.51 14.19 -10.62
C ILE A 110 -10.87 13.69 -9.24
N LEU A 111 -11.96 12.93 -9.08
CA LEU A 111 -12.37 12.44 -7.77
C LEU A 111 -11.31 11.52 -7.17
N ASN A 112 -10.74 10.60 -7.96
CA ASN A 112 -9.69 9.72 -7.50
C ASN A 112 -8.46 10.51 -7.02
N ASN A 113 -8.00 11.49 -7.79
CA ASN A 113 -6.86 12.32 -7.41
C ASN A 113 -7.12 13.15 -6.15
N LEU A 114 -8.35 13.66 -5.94
CA LEU A 114 -8.70 14.45 -4.76
C LEU A 114 -8.47 13.69 -3.45
N ILE A 115 -8.61 12.37 -3.45
CA ILE A 115 -8.33 11.53 -2.28
C ILE A 115 -6.85 11.60 -1.91
N TRP A 116 -5.98 11.53 -2.92
CA TRP A 116 -4.52 11.51 -2.75
C TRP A 116 -3.92 12.91 -2.57
N ASP A 117 -4.32 13.86 -3.41
CA ASP A 117 -3.78 15.23 -3.44
C ASP A 117 -4.14 16.02 -2.17
N ASN A 118 -5.17 15.62 -1.43
CA ASN A 118 -5.59 16.26 -0.19
C ASN A 118 -5.28 15.44 1.06
N ASN A 119 -4.46 14.40 0.93
CA ASN A 119 -4.03 13.55 2.03
C ASN A 119 -5.21 13.00 2.87
N LEU A 120 -6.33 12.70 2.22
CA LEU A 120 -7.56 12.29 2.92
C LEU A 120 -7.48 10.89 3.53
N LEU A 121 -6.50 10.11 3.08
CA LEU A 121 -6.20 8.76 3.59
C LEU A 121 -4.88 8.76 4.39
N GLU A 122 -4.34 9.94 4.72
CA GLU A 122 -3.11 10.02 5.48
C GLU A 122 -3.37 9.70 6.95
N ASP A 123 -2.45 8.95 7.55
CA ASP A 123 -2.48 8.71 8.99
C ASP A 123 -2.27 10.02 9.75
N SER A 124 -3.15 10.34 10.66
CA SER A 124 -3.15 11.58 11.41
C SER A 124 -3.57 11.37 12.86
N LEU A 125 -3.39 12.40 13.70
CA LEU A 125 -3.82 12.37 15.10
C LEU A 125 -5.31 12.08 15.28
N ILE A 126 -6.12 12.49 14.30
CA ILE A 126 -7.56 12.22 14.26
C ILE A 126 -7.84 11.52 12.93
N THR A 127 -8.03 10.21 12.97
CA THR A 127 -8.35 9.42 11.79
C THR A 127 -9.75 9.80 11.29
N PRO A 128 -9.90 10.32 10.05
CA PRO A 128 -11.20 10.66 9.51
C PRO A 128 -12.03 9.40 9.25
N THR A 129 -13.35 9.51 9.36
CA THR A 129 -14.27 8.44 8.96
C THR A 129 -14.33 8.33 7.43
N LEU A 130 -14.77 7.17 6.91
CA LEU A 130 -14.98 6.99 5.46
C LEU A 130 -16.00 8.00 4.92
N GLY A 131 -17.02 8.33 5.72
CA GLY A 131 -18.02 9.36 5.39
C GLY A 131 -17.41 10.76 5.29
N ASP A 132 -16.51 11.14 6.21
CA ASP A 132 -15.79 12.43 6.17
C ASP A 132 -14.91 12.53 4.92
N ILE A 133 -14.12 11.47 4.64
CA ILE A 133 -13.26 11.39 3.44
C ILE A 133 -14.12 11.58 2.19
N PHE A 134 -15.18 10.80 2.06
CA PHE A 134 -16.04 10.85 0.88
C PHE A 134 -16.76 12.17 0.71
N THR A 135 -17.31 12.74 1.79
CA THR A 135 -17.97 14.04 1.81
C THR A 135 -17.00 15.14 1.39
N LYS A 136 -15.78 15.13 1.91
CA LYS A 136 -14.74 16.10 1.54
C LYS A 136 -14.36 15.99 0.07
N CYS A 137 -14.17 14.76 -0.44
CA CYS A 137 -13.91 14.52 -1.86
C CYS A 137 -15.02 15.07 -2.75
N LYS A 138 -16.28 14.80 -2.41
CA LYS A 138 -17.43 15.27 -3.19
C LYS A 138 -17.53 16.79 -3.17
N ASN A 139 -17.28 17.44 -2.05
CA ASN A 139 -17.30 18.90 -1.92
C ASN A 139 -16.17 19.58 -2.71
N LEU A 140 -14.97 19.02 -2.69
CA LEU A 140 -13.82 19.53 -3.45
C LEU A 140 -13.98 19.31 -4.96
N GLY A 141 -14.61 18.20 -5.37
CA GLY A 141 -14.80 17.84 -6.77
C GLY A 141 -15.87 18.63 -7.51
N GLY A 142 -16.73 19.36 -6.79
CA GLY A 142 -17.84 20.12 -7.36
C GLY A 142 -19.01 19.26 -7.82
N LEU A 143 -20.02 19.90 -8.49
CA LEU A 143 -21.30 19.25 -8.78
C LEU A 143 -21.32 18.39 -10.05
N TYR A 144 -20.40 18.61 -11.00
CA TYR A 144 -20.44 17.93 -12.30
C TYR A 144 -19.65 16.62 -12.29
N GLY A 145 -20.31 15.51 -12.66
CA GLY A 145 -19.71 14.18 -12.83
C GLY A 145 -19.51 13.38 -11.54
N HIS A 146 -19.60 14.00 -10.36
CA HIS A 146 -19.37 13.32 -9.08
C HIS A 146 -20.65 12.71 -8.46
N ARG A 147 -21.84 12.96 -9.04
CA ARG A 147 -23.13 12.47 -8.51
C ARG A 147 -23.24 10.94 -8.55
N ASN A 148 -22.61 10.32 -9.53
CA ASN A 148 -22.65 8.87 -9.72
C ASN A 148 -21.70 8.10 -8.80
N PHE A 149 -20.87 8.80 -8.03
CA PHE A 149 -20.04 8.19 -7.01
C PHE A 149 -20.80 8.01 -5.71
N THR A 150 -20.61 6.88 -5.07
CA THR A 150 -21.22 6.51 -3.80
C THR A 150 -20.21 5.86 -2.87
N LEU A 151 -20.49 5.90 -1.57
CA LEU A 151 -19.87 5.08 -0.55
C LEU A 151 -20.83 3.95 -0.21
N LEU A 152 -20.42 2.71 -0.42
CA LEU A 152 -21.06 1.52 0.11
C LEU A 152 -20.27 1.04 1.32
N GLY A 153 -20.96 0.71 2.41
CA GLY A 153 -20.38 0.36 3.69
C GLY A 153 -20.80 1.34 4.80
N ASP A 154 -20.23 1.19 5.98
CA ASP A 154 -20.54 2.07 7.11
C ASP A 154 -19.73 3.38 7.01
N PRO A 155 -20.37 4.54 6.86
CA PRO A 155 -19.68 5.82 6.80
C PRO A 155 -18.97 6.23 8.10
N ALA A 156 -19.32 5.61 9.23
CA ALA A 156 -18.68 5.88 10.52
C ALA A 156 -17.37 5.10 10.73
N LEU A 157 -17.06 4.13 9.86
CA LEU A 157 -15.79 3.40 9.93
C LEU A 157 -14.60 4.32 9.70
N THR A 158 -13.54 4.07 10.46
CA THR A 158 -12.19 4.64 10.26
C THR A 158 -11.24 3.55 9.78
N LEU A 159 -10.21 3.93 9.02
CA LEU A 159 -9.15 2.99 8.68
C LEU A 159 -8.32 2.66 9.92
N ASN A 160 -7.94 1.40 10.06
CA ASN A 160 -7.17 0.93 11.20
C ASN A 160 -5.66 1.15 10.98
N TYR A 161 -5.23 2.42 11.11
CA TYR A 161 -3.81 2.75 11.12
C TYR A 161 -3.18 2.31 12.45
N PRO A 162 -1.89 1.93 12.47
CA PRO A 162 -1.15 1.70 13.69
C PRO A 162 -1.22 2.88 14.65
N LYS A 163 -1.36 2.59 15.95
CA LYS A 163 -1.58 3.63 16.98
C LYS A 163 -0.34 4.48 17.24
N HIS A 164 0.84 3.91 17.04
CA HIS A 164 2.13 4.46 17.45
C HIS A 164 3.09 4.54 16.29
N GLU A 165 4.21 5.22 16.51
CA GLU A 165 5.26 5.43 15.52
C GLU A 165 6.54 4.70 15.91
N VAL A 166 7.25 4.19 14.90
CA VAL A 166 8.58 3.59 15.03
C VAL A 166 9.61 4.56 14.48
N ILE A 167 10.49 5.02 15.34
CA ILE A 167 11.50 6.02 15.01
C ILE A 167 12.90 5.39 14.93
N THR A 168 13.67 5.76 13.91
CA THR A 168 15.09 5.41 13.84
C THR A 168 15.93 6.43 14.60
N ASP A 169 16.63 5.99 15.65
CA ASP A 169 17.47 6.85 16.48
C ASP A 169 18.88 7.03 15.92
N SER A 170 19.52 5.91 15.59
CA SER A 170 20.90 5.95 15.12
C SER A 170 21.21 4.85 14.10
N ILE A 171 22.22 5.13 13.28
CA ILE A 171 22.83 4.21 12.32
C ILE A 171 24.32 4.17 12.64
N ASN A 172 24.86 2.98 12.94
CA ASN A 172 26.25 2.77 13.35
C ASN A 172 26.71 3.70 14.49
N GLY A 173 25.78 4.01 15.43
CA GLY A 173 26.04 4.89 16.58
C GLY A 173 25.97 6.39 16.28
N VAL A 174 25.76 6.79 15.02
CA VAL A 174 25.55 8.19 14.62
C VAL A 174 24.04 8.47 14.61
N LYS A 175 23.62 9.60 15.18
CA LYS A 175 22.21 9.99 15.20
C LYS A 175 21.64 10.01 13.77
N ALA A 176 20.47 9.39 13.56
CA ALA A 176 19.85 9.24 12.24
C ALA A 176 19.68 10.56 11.49
N SER A 177 19.29 11.65 12.19
CA SER A 177 19.15 12.99 11.61
C SER A 177 20.46 13.64 11.15
N SER A 178 21.61 13.09 11.54
CA SER A 178 22.96 13.59 11.23
C SER A 178 23.79 12.57 10.44
N PHE A 179 23.21 11.42 10.12
CA PHE A 179 23.88 10.38 9.37
C PHE A 179 23.93 10.76 7.89
N ASN A 180 25.15 10.98 7.37
CA ASN A 180 25.40 11.40 5.98
C ASN A 180 26.33 10.44 5.24
N ASP A 181 26.80 9.38 5.90
CA ASP A 181 27.68 8.41 5.29
C ASP A 181 26.90 7.48 4.33
N SER A 182 27.60 6.89 3.39
CA SER A 182 27.07 5.83 2.53
C SER A 182 27.51 4.47 3.06
N LEU A 183 26.63 3.49 2.92
CA LEU A 183 26.89 2.11 3.28
C LEU A 183 27.12 1.26 2.02
N GLY A 184 28.20 0.49 2.01
CA GLY A 184 28.58 -0.36 0.91
C GLY A 184 28.20 -1.82 1.10
N ALA A 185 28.32 -2.62 0.04
CA ALA A 185 28.22 -4.07 0.13
C ALA A 185 29.16 -4.62 1.21
N LEU A 186 28.71 -5.59 1.99
CA LEU A 186 29.40 -6.23 3.11
C LEU A 186 29.63 -5.35 4.35
N ASP A 187 29.11 -4.12 4.38
CA ASP A 187 29.12 -3.34 5.62
C ASP A 187 28.22 -3.97 6.68
N LEU A 188 28.72 -4.00 7.91
CA LEU A 188 27.89 -4.26 9.09
C LEU A 188 27.11 -2.99 9.44
N VAL A 189 25.80 -3.07 9.39
CA VAL A 189 24.89 -1.97 9.71
C VAL A 189 24.23 -2.25 11.04
N THR A 190 24.35 -1.33 11.99
CA THR A 190 23.66 -1.39 13.27
C THR A 190 22.66 -0.25 13.35
N ILE A 191 21.39 -0.59 13.56
CA ILE A 191 20.28 0.34 13.70
C ILE A 191 19.76 0.30 15.14
N THR A 192 19.50 1.46 15.72
CA THR A 192 18.72 1.59 16.95
C THR A 192 17.50 2.44 16.69
N GLY A 193 16.45 2.19 17.45
CA GLY A 193 15.22 2.96 17.36
C GLY A 193 14.32 2.76 18.57
N HIS A 194 13.22 3.48 18.57
CA HIS A 194 12.25 3.41 19.65
C HIS A 194 10.82 3.53 19.13
N ILE A 195 9.88 3.29 20.05
CA ILE A 195 8.45 3.47 19.82
C ILE A 195 8.02 4.75 20.54
N GLU A 196 7.28 5.61 19.83
CA GLU A 196 6.65 6.79 20.41
C GLU A 196 5.17 6.88 20.01
N ASN A 197 4.41 7.67 20.75
CA ASN A 197 3.05 7.98 20.33
C ASN A 197 3.06 9.08 19.25
N LYS A 198 1.91 9.32 18.61
CA LYS A 198 1.77 10.34 17.56
C LYS A 198 2.04 11.79 18.02
N ASN A 199 2.21 12.02 19.33
CA ASN A 199 2.62 13.31 19.87
C ASN A 199 4.15 13.39 20.15
N GLY A 200 4.93 12.39 19.75
CA GLY A 200 6.36 12.33 19.96
C GLY A 200 6.78 11.94 21.37
N SER A 201 5.89 11.33 22.16
CA SER A 201 6.25 10.87 23.52
C SER A 201 6.71 9.42 23.49
N TYR A 202 7.90 9.18 24.00
CA TYR A 202 8.50 7.85 24.12
C TYR A 202 7.64 6.87 24.94
N LEU A 203 7.43 5.66 24.44
CA LEU A 203 6.60 4.64 25.05
C LEU A 203 7.43 3.56 25.77
N SER A 204 7.94 3.86 26.97
CA SER A 204 8.74 2.94 27.77
C SER A 204 8.00 1.67 28.24
N GLN A 205 6.68 1.63 28.11
CA GLN A 205 5.86 0.44 28.44
C GLN A 205 5.63 -0.49 27.25
N PHE A 206 6.01 -0.07 26.05
CA PHE A 206 5.86 -0.92 24.86
C PHE A 206 6.92 -2.03 24.87
N ASN A 207 6.47 -3.27 25.09
CA ASN A 207 7.29 -4.47 24.99
C ASN A 207 6.65 -5.39 23.95
N GLY A 208 7.37 -5.74 22.90
CA GLY A 208 6.81 -6.49 21.77
C GLY A 208 7.84 -6.84 20.72
N THR A 209 7.40 -6.87 19.47
CA THR A 209 8.24 -7.28 18.35
C THR A 209 8.19 -6.24 17.23
N CYS A 210 9.34 -5.86 16.69
CA CYS A 210 9.48 -5.03 15.51
C CYS A 210 9.91 -5.88 14.30
N PHE A 211 9.37 -5.58 13.13
CA PHE A 211 9.63 -6.25 11.85
C PHE A 211 10.24 -5.25 10.86
N PRO A 212 11.54 -4.97 10.92
CA PRO A 212 12.21 -4.10 9.98
C PRO A 212 12.36 -4.77 8.61
N ILE A 213 12.15 -3.97 7.55
CA ILE A 213 12.46 -4.32 6.17
C ILE A 213 13.32 -3.20 5.58
N VAL A 214 14.53 -3.53 5.14
CA VAL A 214 15.42 -2.60 4.45
C VAL A 214 15.33 -2.87 2.96
N PHE A 215 14.84 -1.89 2.22
CA PHE A 215 14.75 -1.92 0.76
C PHE A 215 15.98 -1.28 0.14
N ASP A 216 16.40 -1.78 -1.00
CA ASP A 216 17.41 -1.10 -1.83
C ASP A 216 16.82 0.21 -2.41
N LYS A 217 17.59 0.92 -3.18
CA LYS A 217 17.21 2.14 -3.86
C LYS A 217 16.13 1.91 -4.92
N GLU A 218 15.46 2.99 -5.28
CA GLU A 218 14.51 2.96 -6.40
C GLU A 218 15.21 2.66 -7.72
N VAL A 219 14.59 1.79 -8.52
CA VAL A 219 14.97 1.55 -9.91
C VAL A 219 13.83 1.99 -10.83
N THR A 220 14.20 2.63 -11.94
CA THR A 220 13.24 3.01 -12.97
C THR A 220 12.94 1.81 -13.84
N GLN A 221 11.69 1.45 -13.95
CA GLN A 221 11.19 0.41 -14.86
C GLN A 221 10.29 1.04 -15.94
N LYS A 222 10.12 0.32 -17.04
CA LYS A 222 9.18 0.68 -18.11
C LYS A 222 8.08 -0.34 -18.19
N ASN A 223 6.88 0.13 -18.53
CA ASN A 223 5.79 -0.79 -18.87
C ASN A 223 6.18 -1.65 -20.08
N ARG A 224 5.58 -2.82 -20.19
CA ARG A 224 5.96 -3.82 -21.20
C ARG A 224 5.47 -3.52 -22.61
N GLN A 225 4.55 -2.57 -22.77
CA GLN A 225 3.96 -2.21 -24.06
C GLN A 225 3.42 -3.45 -24.82
N ASN A 226 2.73 -4.33 -24.10
CA ASN A 226 2.19 -5.57 -24.68
C ASN A 226 1.04 -5.34 -25.68
N ASP A 227 0.42 -4.18 -25.66
CA ASP A 227 -0.65 -3.81 -26.57
C ASP A 227 -0.11 -2.98 -27.74
N PRO A 228 -0.68 -3.12 -28.96
CA PRO A 228 -0.15 -2.48 -30.16
C PRO A 228 -0.04 -0.94 -30.11
N ASN A 229 -0.85 -0.30 -29.26
CA ASN A 229 -0.88 1.15 -29.08
C ASN A 229 -0.43 1.60 -27.69
N ALA A 230 0.26 0.73 -26.95
CA ALA A 230 0.74 1.05 -25.63
C ALA A 230 1.77 2.17 -25.67
N ILE A 231 1.57 3.21 -24.89
CA ILE A 231 2.50 4.34 -24.75
C ILE A 231 3.57 3.93 -23.74
N PRO A 232 4.87 4.14 -24.02
CA PRO A 232 5.94 3.92 -23.05
C PRO A 232 5.70 4.74 -21.79
N GLN A 233 5.68 4.08 -20.64
CA GLN A 233 5.57 4.73 -19.33
C GLN A 233 6.74 4.26 -18.46
N GLU A 234 7.44 5.21 -17.86
CA GLU A 234 8.46 4.94 -16.85
C GLU A 234 7.84 5.11 -15.46
N PHE A 235 8.19 4.22 -14.55
CA PHE A 235 7.78 4.28 -13.15
C PHE A 235 8.90 3.77 -12.25
N LYS A 236 8.93 4.23 -11.02
CA LYS A 236 9.91 3.84 -10.02
C LYS A 236 9.37 2.75 -9.12
N VAL A 237 10.21 1.78 -8.81
CA VAL A 237 9.90 0.67 -7.91
C VAL A 237 11.05 0.41 -6.94
N ARG A 238 10.73 -0.11 -5.76
CA ARG A 238 11.68 -0.69 -4.80
C ARG A 238 11.30 -2.15 -4.59
N ASN A 239 11.89 -3.03 -5.36
CA ASN A 239 11.58 -4.47 -5.32
C ASN A 239 12.61 -5.28 -4.56
N GLU A 240 13.84 -4.77 -4.45
CA GLU A 240 14.92 -5.50 -3.81
C GLU A 240 14.92 -5.24 -2.31
N ILE A 241 14.93 -6.35 -1.54
CA ILE A 241 15.00 -6.33 -0.08
C ILE A 241 16.41 -6.73 0.33
N LEU A 242 17.12 -5.82 1.01
CA LEU A 242 18.48 -6.04 1.50
C LEU A 242 18.49 -6.74 2.86
N PHE A 243 17.47 -6.49 3.68
CA PHE A 243 17.28 -7.14 4.97
C PHE A 243 15.80 -7.20 5.34
N LYS A 244 15.41 -8.32 5.92
CA LYS A 244 14.11 -8.50 6.58
C LYS A 244 14.32 -9.33 7.82
N GLY A 245 13.84 -8.85 8.97
CA GLY A 245 14.08 -9.53 10.24
C GLY A 245 12.97 -9.31 11.26
N THR A 246 13.17 -9.94 12.40
CA THR A 246 12.33 -9.82 13.60
C THR A 246 13.23 -9.40 14.75
N VAL A 247 12.82 -8.36 15.49
CA VAL A 247 13.61 -7.72 16.53
C VAL A 247 12.76 -7.51 17.77
N GLU A 248 13.26 -7.88 18.93
CA GLU A 248 12.59 -7.63 20.19
C GLU A 248 12.59 -6.13 20.52
N VAL A 249 11.45 -5.63 20.99
CA VAL A 249 11.29 -4.27 21.55
C VAL A 249 11.17 -4.42 23.07
N VAL A 250 12.11 -3.84 23.79
CA VAL A 250 12.14 -3.88 25.27
C VAL A 250 12.08 -2.45 25.80
N ASN A 251 11.10 -2.17 26.64
CA ASN A 251 10.88 -0.83 27.19
C ASN A 251 10.80 0.24 26.09
N GLY A 252 10.16 -0.04 24.97
CA GLY A 252 10.01 0.86 23.85
C GLY A 252 11.25 1.02 22.96
N PHE A 253 12.36 0.35 23.26
CA PHE A 253 13.62 0.45 22.52
C PHE A 253 13.93 -0.84 21.78
N PHE A 254 14.55 -0.72 20.59
CA PHE A 254 15.06 -1.85 19.83
C PHE A 254 16.43 -1.58 19.22
N LYS A 255 17.17 -2.66 18.99
CA LYS A 255 18.48 -2.62 18.31
C LYS A 255 18.64 -3.88 17.48
N TYR A 256 19.13 -3.73 16.24
CA TYR A 256 19.50 -4.85 15.38
C TYR A 256 20.70 -4.52 14.51
N SER A 257 21.36 -5.58 14.04
CA SER A 257 22.49 -5.45 13.11
C SER A 257 22.35 -6.47 12.00
N PHE A 258 22.81 -6.10 10.80
CA PHE A 258 22.82 -6.97 9.63
C PHE A 258 23.97 -6.58 8.71
N TYR A 259 24.41 -7.52 7.89
CA TYR A 259 25.36 -7.24 6.81
C TYR A 259 24.59 -6.88 5.54
N LEU A 260 25.06 -5.84 4.82
CA LEU A 260 24.57 -5.58 3.48
C LEU A 260 25.01 -6.71 2.54
N PRO A 261 24.12 -7.24 1.69
CA PRO A 261 24.46 -8.31 0.75
C PRO A 261 25.59 -7.90 -0.22
N LYS A 262 26.36 -8.88 -0.69
CA LYS A 262 27.44 -8.67 -1.67
C LYS A 262 26.89 -8.25 -3.04
N ASP A 263 25.71 -8.73 -3.42
CA ASP A 263 25.07 -8.61 -4.72
C ASP A 263 24.14 -7.39 -4.86
N ILE A 264 24.36 -6.34 -4.06
CA ILE A 264 23.62 -5.08 -4.20
C ILE A 264 23.97 -4.36 -5.50
N ASN A 265 23.12 -3.47 -5.96
CA ASN A 265 23.50 -2.53 -7.00
C ASN A 265 24.49 -1.50 -6.43
N TYR A 266 25.72 -1.45 -6.96
CA TYR A 266 26.81 -0.60 -6.45
C TYR A 266 26.65 0.90 -6.76
N SER A 267 25.70 1.31 -7.61
CA SER A 267 25.40 2.74 -7.77
C SER A 267 24.86 3.33 -6.47
N PHE A 268 25.24 4.56 -6.14
CA PHE A 268 24.74 5.24 -4.95
C PHE A 268 23.30 5.70 -5.11
N GLY A 269 22.49 5.49 -4.08
CA GLY A 269 21.10 5.94 -4.07
C GLY A 269 20.44 5.77 -2.70
N GLN A 270 19.30 6.45 -2.53
CA GLN A 270 18.56 6.40 -1.29
C GLN A 270 17.77 5.10 -1.14
N SER A 271 18.03 4.40 -0.07
CA SER A 271 17.31 3.23 0.44
C SER A 271 16.15 3.65 1.33
N LYS A 272 15.32 2.71 1.72
CA LYS A 272 14.21 2.89 2.66
C LYS A 272 14.21 1.78 3.69
N ILE A 273 14.06 2.14 4.95
CA ILE A 273 13.70 1.18 6.01
C ILE A 273 12.21 1.35 6.28
N SER A 274 11.47 0.26 6.30
CA SER A 274 10.07 0.23 6.73
C SER A 274 9.97 -0.59 8.00
N TYR A 275 9.17 -0.14 8.94
CA TYR A 275 8.95 -0.79 10.22
C TYR A 275 7.48 -1.08 10.44
N TYR A 276 7.20 -2.21 11.02
CA TYR A 276 5.98 -2.51 11.74
C TYR A 276 6.36 -3.10 13.09
N ALA A 277 5.70 -2.69 14.15
CA ALA A 277 5.89 -3.29 15.46
C ALA A 277 4.54 -3.55 16.12
N ASN A 278 4.46 -4.60 16.93
CA ASN A 278 3.26 -4.89 17.72
C ASN A 278 3.59 -5.51 19.07
N ASN A 279 2.60 -5.39 19.98
CA ASN A 279 2.58 -6.06 21.25
C ASN A 279 1.19 -6.63 21.48
N GLU A 280 0.70 -7.61 21.42
CA GLU A 280 -0.66 -8.21 21.64
C GLU A 280 -1.85 -7.22 21.67
N SER A 281 -1.66 -5.94 22.05
CA SER A 281 -2.73 -4.95 22.23
C SER A 281 -2.62 -3.71 21.36
N GLU A 282 -1.42 -3.35 20.95
CA GLU A 282 -1.11 -2.11 20.23
C GLU A 282 -0.05 -2.36 19.18
N ASP A 283 -0.08 -1.52 18.16
CA ASP A 283 0.86 -1.58 17.05
C ASP A 283 1.46 -0.20 16.74
N ALA A 284 2.58 -0.24 16.03
CA ALA A 284 3.32 0.92 15.60
C ALA A 284 3.84 0.71 14.18
N HIS A 285 3.96 1.78 13.42
CA HIS A 285 4.61 1.76 12.12
C HIS A 285 5.58 2.93 11.96
N GLY A 286 6.44 2.84 10.97
CA GLY A 286 7.34 3.94 10.67
C GLY A 286 8.21 3.65 9.46
N TYR A 287 8.98 4.64 9.07
CA TYR A 287 9.95 4.49 8.00
C TYR A 287 11.12 5.46 8.16
N TYR A 288 12.23 5.13 7.52
CA TYR A 288 13.40 5.99 7.42
C TYR A 288 13.94 5.98 6.00
N ASN A 289 14.07 7.16 5.39
CA ASN A 289 14.53 7.34 3.99
C ASN A 289 15.94 7.99 3.89
N GLY A 290 16.60 8.26 5.01
CA GLY A 290 17.88 8.97 5.03
C GLY A 290 19.10 8.09 4.79
N LEU A 291 18.92 6.81 4.43
CA LEU A 291 20.02 5.86 4.25
C LEU A 291 20.50 5.86 2.80
N THR A 292 21.75 6.19 2.56
CA THR A 292 22.40 6.07 1.23
C THR A 292 23.16 4.75 1.14
N ILE A 293 22.88 3.95 0.11
CA ILE A 293 23.53 2.66 -0.15
C ILE A 293 24.20 2.70 -1.52
N GLY A 294 25.44 2.20 -1.59
CA GLY A 294 26.22 2.08 -2.83
C GLY A 294 27.70 1.82 -2.56
N GLY A 295 28.42 1.36 -3.56
CA GLY A 295 29.81 0.94 -3.42
C GLY A 295 29.99 -0.37 -2.66
N SER A 296 31.22 -0.67 -2.29
CA SER A 296 31.58 -1.86 -1.49
C SER A 296 32.53 -1.48 -0.37
N ASN A 297 32.50 -2.25 0.71
CA ASN A 297 33.46 -2.11 1.80
C ASN A 297 34.82 -2.63 1.33
N PRO A 298 35.83 -1.76 1.20
CA PRO A 298 37.17 -2.19 0.72
C PRO A 298 37.95 -3.03 1.76
N ASN A 299 37.48 -3.04 3.01
CA ASN A 299 38.09 -3.78 4.12
C ASN A 299 37.32 -5.05 4.51
N ALA A 300 36.26 -5.40 3.77
CA ALA A 300 35.57 -6.67 4.01
C ALA A 300 36.47 -7.82 3.60
N GLU A 301 36.78 -8.71 4.53
CA GLU A 301 37.45 -9.98 4.20
C GLU A 301 36.52 -10.82 3.33
N GLU A 302 37.01 -11.30 2.20
CA GLU A 302 36.30 -12.30 1.40
C GLU A 302 36.48 -13.65 2.10
N ASP A 303 35.40 -14.16 2.71
CA ASP A 303 35.33 -15.56 3.13
C ASP A 303 35.00 -16.48 1.94
#